data_6a2440fa878997ab0c1778aec5e4919a
#
_entry.id   6a2440fa878997ab0c1778aec5e4919a
#
_cell.length_a   1.000
_cell.length_b   1.000
_cell.length_c   1.000
_cell.angle_alpha   90.00
_cell.angle_beta   90.00
_cell.angle_gamma   90.00
#
_symmetry.space_group_name_H-M   'P 1'
#
loop_
_entity.id
_entity.type
_entity.pdbx_description
1 polymer ?
#
loop_
_entity_poly.entity_id
_entity_poly.type
_entity_poly.pdbx_seq_one_letter_code
_entity_poly.pdbx_strand_id
1 'polypeptide(L)'
;VYVFCALNSSPLIDFIYGATFLEGTKALAVYAAFAGIQTALGINFTVSTLYVIRRRDVAMRSTAESSIINIALNLVLIPTFGMMGAVMATGFSMVYMVFRQLKVISTEMDIAPVFSIIGQCFVFCLIASVPTLILSGLDQGYLIINLPVYLIGLVALLIIVKPFSDEQRQFILNVY
;
A
#
# COMPACT_ATOMS: atom_id res chain seq x y z
N VAL A 1 7.74 0.54 1.08
CA VAL A 1 7.50 1.05 2.45
C VAL A 1 6.46 0.20 3.17
N TYR A 2 5.22 0.00 2.66
CA TYR A 2 4.15 -0.72 3.37
C TYR A 2 4.49 -2.17 3.72
N VAL A 3 5.15 -2.91 2.81
CA VAL A 3 5.62 -4.28 3.08
C VAL A 3 6.63 -4.28 4.21
N PHE A 4 7.57 -3.33 4.21
CA PHE A 4 8.53 -3.17 5.31
C PHE A 4 7.82 -2.88 6.64
N CYS A 5 6.87 -1.94 6.66
CA CYS A 5 6.11 -1.61 7.86
C CYS A 5 5.27 -2.79 8.38
N ALA A 6 4.68 -3.58 7.48
CA ALA A 6 3.90 -4.76 7.88
C ALA A 6 4.78 -5.82 8.54
N LEU A 7 5.97 -6.09 7.97
CA LEU A 7 6.90 -7.09 8.48
C LEU A 7 7.65 -6.65 9.75
N ASN A 8 7.89 -5.34 9.89
CA ASN A 8 8.63 -4.76 11.02
C ASN A 8 7.73 -3.96 11.97
N SER A 9 6.44 -4.30 12.05
CA SER A 9 5.46 -3.54 12.85
C SER A 9 5.79 -3.51 14.35
N SER A 10 6.28 -4.62 14.92
CA SER A 10 6.65 -4.70 16.34
C SER A 10 7.84 -3.80 16.68
N PRO A 11 8.99 -3.94 16.01
CA PRO A 11 10.14 -3.10 16.31
C PRO A 11 9.90 -1.62 15.92
N LEU A 12 9.05 -1.34 14.94
CA LEU A 12 8.67 0.03 14.62
C LEU A 12 7.88 0.69 15.74
N ILE A 13 6.90 -0.02 16.33
CA ILE A 13 6.12 0.49 17.44
C ILE A 13 7.01 0.66 18.67
N ASP A 14 7.84 -0.33 18.99
CA ASP A 14 8.74 -0.24 20.14
C ASP A 14 9.72 0.94 20.01
N PHE A 15 10.28 1.13 18.83
CA PHE A 15 11.22 2.23 18.56
C PHE A 15 10.57 3.61 18.61
N ILE A 16 9.36 3.78 18.06
CA ILE A 16 8.70 5.10 17.95
C ILE A 16 7.91 5.45 19.20
N TYR A 17 7.19 4.50 19.77
CA TYR A 17 6.22 4.71 20.84
C TYR A 17 6.61 4.03 22.15
N GLY A 18 7.57 3.11 22.13
CA GLY A 18 8.00 2.33 23.29
C GLY A 18 7.15 1.09 23.54
N ALA A 19 7.64 0.23 24.45
CA ALA A 19 7.10 -1.10 24.73
C ALA A 19 5.62 -1.08 25.21
N THR A 20 5.16 0.03 25.81
CA THR A 20 3.77 0.17 26.26
C THR A 20 2.74 0.07 25.15
N PHE A 21 3.12 0.38 23.89
CA PHE A 21 2.22 0.41 22.75
C PHE A 21 2.29 -0.84 21.86
N LEU A 22 2.98 -1.90 22.28
CA LEU A 22 3.15 -3.14 21.52
C LEU A 22 1.83 -3.85 21.16
N GLU A 23 0.75 -3.61 21.90
CA GLU A 23 -0.59 -4.11 21.55
C GLU A 23 -1.06 -3.61 20.16
N GLY A 24 -0.59 -2.44 19.72
CA GLY A 24 -0.86 -1.86 18.41
C GLY A 24 -0.16 -2.54 17.23
N THR A 25 0.78 -3.44 17.49
CA THR A 25 1.60 -4.11 16.45
C THR A 25 0.75 -4.80 15.37
N LYS A 26 -0.24 -5.59 15.80
CA LYS A 26 -1.15 -6.30 14.87
C LYS A 26 -1.97 -5.33 14.03
N ALA A 27 -2.44 -4.25 14.64
CA ALA A 27 -3.22 -3.22 13.95
C ALA A 27 -2.37 -2.49 12.89
N LEU A 28 -1.13 -2.14 13.23
CA LEU A 28 -0.20 -1.52 12.28
C LEU A 28 0.12 -2.47 11.12
N ALA A 29 0.37 -3.75 11.38
CA ALA A 29 0.66 -4.74 10.34
C ALA A 29 -0.52 -4.89 9.37
N VAL A 30 -1.75 -5.02 9.89
CA VAL A 30 -2.96 -5.14 9.06
C VAL A 30 -3.22 -3.84 8.29
N TYR A 31 -3.07 -2.67 8.93
CA TYR A 31 -3.19 -1.38 8.26
C TYR A 31 -2.19 -1.25 7.12
N ALA A 32 -0.92 -1.57 7.36
CA ALA A 32 0.11 -1.51 6.34
C ALA A 32 -0.17 -2.48 5.17
N ALA A 33 -0.73 -3.65 5.44
CA ALA A 33 -1.16 -4.58 4.40
C ALA A 33 -2.29 -3.99 3.53
N PHE A 34 -3.35 -3.44 4.12
CA PHE A 34 -4.42 -2.78 3.37
C PHE A 34 -3.93 -1.55 2.60
N ALA A 35 -3.11 -0.70 3.22
CA ALA A 35 -2.52 0.47 2.56
C ALA A 35 -1.58 0.07 1.41
N GLY A 36 -0.86 -1.04 1.56
CA GLY A 36 -0.03 -1.62 0.50
C GLY A 36 -0.87 -2.10 -0.67
N ILE A 37 -1.94 -2.85 -0.43
CA ILE A 37 -2.89 -3.32 -1.46
C ILE A 37 -3.53 -2.11 -2.17
N GLN A 38 -4.01 -1.14 -1.42
CA GLN A 38 -4.64 0.07 -1.95
C GLN A 38 -3.69 0.88 -2.84
N THR A 39 -2.44 1.05 -2.40
CA THR A 39 -1.41 1.75 -3.18
C THR A 39 -1.03 0.94 -4.43
N ALA A 40 -0.92 -0.38 -4.31
CA ALA A 40 -0.67 -1.27 -5.43
C ALA A 40 -1.80 -1.24 -6.46
N LEU A 41 -3.06 -1.20 -6.02
CA LEU A 41 -4.21 -1.02 -6.91
C LEU A 41 -4.30 0.40 -7.50
N GLY A 42 -3.39 1.30 -7.13
CA GLY A 42 -3.21 2.61 -7.75
C GLY A 42 -4.28 3.62 -7.38
N ILE A 43 -4.63 3.76 -6.09
CA ILE A 43 -5.66 4.71 -5.66
C ILE A 43 -5.44 6.14 -6.18
N ASN A 44 -4.19 6.60 -6.19
CA ASN A 44 -3.86 7.92 -6.72
C ASN A 44 -4.00 7.98 -8.23
N PHE A 45 -3.66 6.89 -8.92
CA PHE A 45 -3.83 6.74 -10.35
C PHE A 45 -5.32 6.72 -10.74
N THR A 46 -6.15 5.95 -10.04
CA THR A 46 -7.58 5.83 -10.37
C THR A 46 -8.31 7.17 -10.24
N VAL A 47 -8.04 7.91 -9.15
CA VAL A 47 -8.62 9.25 -8.96
C VAL A 47 -8.17 10.20 -10.07
N SER A 48 -6.87 10.30 -10.34
CA SER A 48 -6.32 11.17 -11.40
C SER A 48 -6.87 10.81 -12.78
N THR A 49 -6.96 9.52 -13.10
CA THR A 49 -7.51 9.03 -14.37
C THR A 49 -8.99 9.42 -14.52
N LEU A 50 -9.80 9.26 -13.47
CA LEU A 50 -11.22 9.68 -13.50
C LEU A 50 -11.38 11.17 -13.75
N TYR A 51 -10.47 12.01 -13.24
CA TYR A 51 -10.47 13.45 -13.55
C TYR A 51 -10.11 13.73 -15.01
N VAL A 52 -9.13 13.01 -15.58
CA VAL A 52 -8.70 13.15 -16.97
C VAL A 52 -9.83 12.73 -17.93
N ILE A 53 -10.49 11.60 -17.69
CA ILE A 53 -11.62 11.11 -18.52
C ILE A 53 -12.94 11.83 -18.22
N ARG A 54 -12.90 12.92 -17.44
CA ARG A 54 -14.05 13.76 -17.06
C ARG A 54 -15.16 13.04 -16.29
N ARG A 55 -14.82 11.96 -15.59
CA ARG A 55 -15.76 11.17 -14.75
C ARG A 55 -15.62 11.52 -13.26
N ARG A 56 -15.57 12.81 -12.96
CA ARG A 56 -15.45 13.32 -11.57
C ARG A 56 -16.60 12.88 -10.69
N ASP A 57 -17.79 12.72 -11.27
CA ASP A 57 -18.99 12.21 -10.60
C ASP A 57 -18.73 10.83 -9.98
N VAL A 58 -18.02 9.95 -10.67
CA VAL A 58 -17.65 8.61 -10.17
C VAL A 58 -16.67 8.72 -9.00
N ALA A 59 -15.64 9.58 -9.12
CA ALA A 59 -14.67 9.77 -8.03
C ALA A 59 -15.38 10.26 -6.75
N MET A 60 -16.25 11.27 -6.87
CA MET A 60 -16.99 11.81 -5.73
C MET A 60 -17.96 10.80 -5.12
N ARG A 61 -18.75 10.11 -5.96
CA ARG A 61 -19.71 9.09 -5.49
C ARG A 61 -19.01 7.93 -4.81
N SER A 62 -17.95 7.38 -5.40
CA SER A 62 -17.21 6.25 -4.81
C SER A 62 -16.57 6.61 -3.46
N THR A 63 -16.09 7.86 -3.32
CA THR A 63 -15.57 8.36 -2.04
C THR A 63 -16.68 8.49 -1.00
N ALA A 64 -17.85 9.05 -1.36
CA ALA A 64 -18.99 9.15 -0.46
C ALA A 64 -19.52 7.78 -0.04
N GLU A 65 -19.69 6.85 -0.99
CA GLU A 65 -20.09 5.46 -0.73
C GLU A 65 -19.11 4.78 0.23
N SER A 66 -17.80 4.91 -0.03
CA SER A 66 -16.74 4.36 0.84
C SER A 66 -16.78 4.94 2.25
N SER A 67 -17.04 6.24 2.39
CA SER A 67 -17.17 6.89 3.69
C SER A 67 -18.37 6.36 4.48
N ILE A 68 -19.51 6.16 3.83
CA ILE A 68 -20.71 5.57 4.45
C ILE A 68 -20.42 4.14 4.91
N ILE A 69 -19.78 3.33 4.03
CA ILE A 69 -19.39 1.96 4.36
C ILE A 69 -18.42 1.94 5.55
N ASN A 70 -17.43 2.86 5.56
CA ASN A 70 -16.47 2.98 6.66
C ASN A 70 -17.16 3.26 7.99
N ILE A 71 -18.11 4.22 8.02
CA ILE A 71 -18.88 4.54 9.22
C ILE A 71 -19.68 3.33 9.68
N ALA A 72 -20.42 2.68 8.77
CA ALA A 72 -21.24 1.52 9.10
C ALA A 72 -20.38 0.36 9.65
N LEU A 73 -19.26 0.06 9.00
CA LEU A 73 -18.33 -0.95 9.47
C LEU A 73 -17.69 -0.61 10.81
N ASN A 74 -17.33 0.64 11.05
CA ASN A 74 -16.79 1.09 12.34
C ASN A 74 -17.80 0.89 13.47
N LEU A 75 -19.07 1.20 13.26
CA LEU A 75 -20.12 1.00 14.26
C LEU A 75 -20.28 -0.46 14.67
N VAL A 76 -20.01 -1.41 13.76
CA VAL A 76 -20.13 -2.84 14.01
C VAL A 76 -18.81 -3.45 14.52
N LEU A 77 -17.69 -3.09 13.88
CA LEU A 77 -16.42 -3.75 14.14
C LEU A 77 -15.65 -3.16 15.34
N ILE A 78 -15.79 -1.87 15.63
CA ILE A 78 -15.08 -1.28 16.78
C ILE A 78 -15.57 -1.87 18.11
N PRO A 79 -16.87 -2.02 18.38
CA PRO A 79 -17.33 -2.61 19.64
C PRO A 79 -16.88 -4.05 19.84
N THR A 80 -16.68 -4.82 18.74
CA THR A 80 -16.30 -6.23 18.79
C THR A 80 -14.79 -6.48 18.77
N PHE A 81 -14.04 -5.69 18.01
CA PHE A 81 -12.62 -5.90 17.74
C PHE A 81 -11.72 -4.71 18.15
N GLY A 82 -12.30 -3.66 18.75
CA GLY A 82 -11.55 -2.48 19.18
C GLY A 82 -10.78 -1.83 18.03
N MET A 83 -9.51 -1.52 18.26
CA MET A 83 -8.61 -0.89 17.29
C MET A 83 -8.47 -1.69 15.99
N MET A 84 -8.44 -3.03 16.08
CA MET A 84 -8.39 -3.89 14.90
C MET A 84 -9.64 -3.73 14.03
N GLY A 85 -10.81 -3.57 14.66
CA GLY A 85 -12.08 -3.31 13.96
C GLY A 85 -12.03 -2.01 13.13
N ALA A 86 -11.46 -0.95 13.68
CA ALA A 86 -11.30 0.33 12.98
C ALA A 86 -10.37 0.19 11.75
N VAL A 87 -9.27 -0.54 11.90
CA VAL A 87 -8.33 -0.79 10.80
C VAL A 87 -9.00 -1.61 9.69
N MET A 88 -9.73 -2.66 10.04
CA MET A 88 -10.46 -3.49 9.06
C MET A 88 -11.55 -2.69 8.36
N ALA A 89 -12.34 -1.89 9.08
CA ALA A 89 -13.37 -1.04 8.50
C ALA A 89 -12.80 -0.08 7.46
N THR A 90 -11.68 0.58 7.81
CA THR A 90 -10.98 1.50 6.90
C THR A 90 -10.42 0.75 5.69
N GLY A 91 -9.76 -0.39 5.91
CA GLY A 91 -9.19 -1.19 4.83
C GLY A 91 -10.23 -1.66 3.82
N PHE A 92 -11.33 -2.24 4.28
CA PHE A 92 -12.41 -2.72 3.40
C PHE A 92 -13.09 -1.59 2.63
N SER A 93 -13.39 -0.46 3.28
CA SER A 93 -14.02 0.69 2.62
C SER A 93 -13.14 1.27 1.51
N MET A 94 -11.84 1.35 1.73
CA MET A 94 -10.88 1.83 0.75
C MET A 94 -10.70 0.87 -0.42
N VAL A 95 -10.62 -0.43 -0.18
CA VAL A 95 -10.58 -1.45 -1.23
C VAL A 95 -11.85 -1.38 -2.08
N TYR A 96 -13.03 -1.27 -1.46
CA TYR A 96 -14.29 -1.06 -2.18
C TYR A 96 -14.22 0.15 -3.12
N MET A 97 -13.74 1.29 -2.60
CA MET A 97 -13.62 2.52 -3.40
C MET A 97 -12.76 2.32 -4.65
N VAL A 98 -11.59 1.71 -4.48
CA VAL A 98 -10.67 1.47 -5.61
C VAL A 98 -11.28 0.52 -6.63
N PHE A 99 -11.91 -0.57 -6.20
CA PHE A 99 -12.61 -1.49 -7.11
C PHE A 99 -13.72 -0.79 -7.90
N ARG A 100 -14.50 0.05 -7.24
CA ARG A 100 -15.57 0.83 -7.86
C ARG A 100 -15.03 1.77 -8.95
N GLN A 101 -13.92 2.43 -8.67
CA GLN A 101 -13.23 3.32 -9.61
C GLN A 101 -12.61 2.55 -10.78
N LEU A 102 -11.88 1.47 -10.50
CA LEU A 102 -11.27 0.61 -11.52
C LEU A 102 -12.30 0.02 -12.47
N LYS A 103 -13.47 -0.40 -11.95
CA LYS A 103 -14.55 -0.92 -12.79
C LYS A 103 -15.00 0.10 -13.85
N VAL A 104 -15.07 1.37 -13.51
CA VAL A 104 -15.44 2.41 -14.49
C VAL A 104 -14.29 2.71 -15.44
N ILE A 105 -13.06 2.78 -14.95
CA ILE A 105 -11.89 3.01 -15.79
C ILE A 105 -11.73 1.87 -16.82
N SER A 106 -11.98 0.61 -16.41
CA SER A 106 -11.87 -0.55 -17.31
C SER A 106 -12.89 -0.56 -18.45
N THR A 107 -13.95 0.22 -18.37
CA THR A 107 -14.90 0.38 -19.50
C THR A 107 -14.44 1.40 -20.53
N GLU A 108 -13.54 2.31 -20.14
CA GLU A 108 -13.06 3.41 -21.00
C GLU A 108 -11.64 3.15 -21.53
N MET A 109 -10.85 2.35 -20.81
CA MET A 109 -9.44 2.09 -21.11
C MET A 109 -9.07 0.64 -20.81
N ASP A 110 -8.09 0.11 -21.58
CA ASP A 110 -7.48 -1.17 -21.24
C ASP A 110 -6.53 -1.00 -20.03
N ILE A 111 -6.90 -1.62 -18.91
CA ILE A 111 -6.13 -1.59 -17.67
C ILE A 111 -5.25 -2.83 -17.47
N ALA A 112 -5.26 -3.80 -18.38
CA ALA A 112 -4.47 -5.02 -18.26
C ALA A 112 -2.95 -4.75 -18.13
N PRO A 113 -2.33 -3.81 -18.88
CA PRO A 113 -0.92 -3.47 -18.71
C PRO A 113 -0.59 -2.93 -17.32
N VAL A 114 -1.51 -2.18 -16.71
CA VAL A 114 -1.32 -1.60 -15.37
C VAL A 114 -1.25 -2.71 -14.32
N PHE A 115 -2.12 -3.72 -14.40
CA PHE A 115 -2.10 -4.86 -13.48
C PHE A 115 -0.82 -5.70 -13.60
N SER A 116 -0.29 -5.86 -14.81
CA SER A 116 1.00 -6.54 -15.02
C SER A 116 2.14 -5.81 -14.30
N ILE A 117 2.22 -4.48 -14.44
CA ILE A 117 3.23 -3.66 -13.74
C ILE A 117 3.06 -3.74 -12.21
N ILE A 118 1.82 -3.65 -11.72
CA ILE A 118 1.51 -3.78 -10.29
C ILE A 118 1.98 -5.13 -9.75
N GLY A 119 1.69 -6.22 -10.46
CA GLY A 119 2.13 -7.56 -10.09
C GLY A 119 3.65 -7.66 -10.00
N GLN A 120 4.37 -7.12 -10.98
CA GLN A 120 5.84 -7.08 -10.97
C GLN A 120 6.36 -6.28 -9.78
N CYS A 121 5.84 -5.07 -9.53
CA CYS A 121 6.23 -4.24 -8.39
C CYS A 121 5.97 -4.94 -7.05
N PHE A 122 4.86 -5.69 -6.93
CA PHE A 122 4.55 -6.45 -5.73
C PHE A 122 5.57 -7.57 -5.49
N VAL A 123 5.91 -8.33 -6.54
CA VAL A 123 6.95 -9.38 -6.47
C VAL A 123 8.30 -8.77 -6.06
N PHE A 124 8.67 -7.61 -6.63
CA PHE A 124 9.91 -6.92 -6.25
C PHE A 124 9.94 -6.49 -4.78
N CYS A 125 8.82 -5.96 -4.29
CA CYS A 125 8.71 -5.60 -2.87
C CYS A 125 8.85 -6.83 -1.96
N LEU A 126 8.31 -7.99 -2.36
CA LEU A 126 8.46 -9.23 -1.60
C LEU A 126 9.92 -9.71 -1.62
N ILE A 127 10.58 -9.72 -2.77
CA ILE A 127 12.00 -10.12 -2.87
C ILE A 127 12.89 -9.17 -2.06
N ALA A 128 12.67 -7.87 -2.16
CA ALA A 128 13.41 -6.87 -1.37
C ALA A 128 13.21 -7.01 0.14
N SER A 129 12.11 -7.65 0.58
CA SER A 129 11.86 -7.88 1.99
C SER A 129 12.54 -9.14 2.56
N VAL A 130 13.08 -10.02 1.72
CA VAL A 130 13.76 -11.24 2.18
C VAL A 130 14.95 -10.96 3.10
N PRO A 131 15.88 -10.02 2.80
CA PRO A 131 16.97 -9.70 3.72
C PRO A 131 16.46 -9.19 5.08
N THR A 132 15.35 -8.45 5.09
CA THR A 132 14.77 -7.93 6.33
C THR A 132 14.19 -9.02 7.21
N LEU A 133 13.64 -10.08 6.61
CA LEU A 133 13.17 -11.26 7.34
C LEU A 133 14.33 -12.06 7.95
N ILE A 134 15.46 -12.16 7.25
CA ILE A 134 16.65 -12.83 7.75
C ILE A 134 17.26 -12.06 8.94
N LEU A 135 17.29 -10.74 8.84
CA LEU A 135 17.82 -9.85 9.87
C LEU A 135 16.88 -9.68 11.07
N SER A 136 15.59 -10.02 10.95
CA SER A 136 14.60 -9.89 12.03
C SER A 136 14.89 -10.77 13.26
N GLY A 137 15.80 -11.73 13.15
CA GLY A 137 16.30 -12.55 14.28
C GLY A 137 17.42 -11.90 15.11
N LEU A 138 17.86 -10.69 14.76
CA LEU A 138 18.90 -9.94 15.47
C LEU A 138 18.28 -8.95 16.45
N ASP A 139 19.02 -8.55 17.50
CA ASP A 139 18.56 -7.69 18.60
C ASP A 139 18.04 -6.30 18.21
N GLN A 140 17.49 -5.53 19.17
CA GLN A 140 16.72 -4.27 19.01
C GLN A 140 17.35 -3.17 18.12
N GLY A 141 18.66 -3.20 17.88
CA GLY A 141 19.35 -2.25 16.97
C GLY A 141 19.15 -2.51 15.49
N TYR A 142 18.51 -3.62 15.11
CA TYR A 142 18.41 -4.05 13.72
C TYR A 142 17.55 -3.12 12.84
N LEU A 143 16.62 -2.36 13.41
CA LEU A 143 15.72 -1.50 12.63
C LEU A 143 16.48 -0.41 11.87
N ILE A 144 17.51 0.19 12.52
CA ILE A 144 18.35 1.25 11.91
C ILE A 144 19.15 0.69 10.73
N ILE A 145 19.56 -0.57 10.81
CA ILE A 145 20.30 -1.25 9.73
C ILE A 145 19.36 -1.80 8.68
N ASN A 146 18.21 -2.30 9.10
CA ASN A 146 17.25 -2.97 8.23
C ASN A 146 16.59 -2.04 7.21
N LEU A 147 16.29 -0.79 7.59
CA LEU A 147 15.69 0.18 6.69
C LEU A 147 16.61 0.54 5.51
N PRO A 148 17.89 0.91 5.72
CA PRO A 148 18.85 1.10 4.63
C PRO A 148 19.05 -0.15 3.76
N VAL A 149 19.15 -1.34 4.36
CA VAL A 149 19.30 -2.60 3.62
C VAL A 149 18.09 -2.86 2.71
N TYR A 150 16.88 -2.64 3.21
CA TYR A 150 15.66 -2.75 2.43
C TYR A 150 15.65 -1.75 1.25
N LEU A 151 16.00 -0.48 1.50
CA LEU A 151 16.03 0.56 0.47
C LEU A 151 17.10 0.27 -0.59
N ILE A 152 18.30 -0.14 -0.18
CA ILE A 152 19.38 -0.52 -1.10
C ILE A 152 18.97 -1.74 -1.93
N GLY A 153 18.38 -2.76 -1.30
CA GLY A 153 17.85 -3.94 -2.00
C GLY A 153 16.78 -3.58 -3.03
N LEU A 154 15.89 -2.66 -2.71
CA LEU A 154 14.83 -2.18 -3.60
C LEU A 154 15.41 -1.39 -4.79
N VAL A 155 16.37 -0.51 -4.54
CA VAL A 155 17.08 0.26 -5.59
C VAL A 155 17.88 -0.68 -6.49
N ALA A 156 18.62 -1.64 -5.92
CA ALA A 156 19.37 -2.63 -6.68
C ALA A 156 18.46 -3.47 -7.60
N LEU A 157 17.30 -3.91 -7.09
CA LEU A 157 16.32 -4.64 -7.88
C LEU A 157 15.75 -3.77 -9.03
N LEU A 158 15.46 -2.51 -8.79
CA LEU A 158 14.99 -1.58 -9.83
C LEU A 158 16.03 -1.38 -10.93
N ILE A 159 17.32 -1.36 -10.59
CA ILE A 159 18.43 -1.22 -11.55
C ILE A 159 18.61 -2.51 -12.35
N ILE A 160 18.55 -3.68 -11.71
CA ILE A 160 18.80 -4.99 -12.34
C ILE A 160 17.67 -5.38 -13.29
N VAL A 161 16.43 -5.27 -12.83
CA VAL A 161 15.27 -5.77 -13.56
C VAL A 161 14.75 -4.78 -14.61
N LYS A 162 15.09 -3.49 -14.46
CA LYS A 162 14.68 -2.42 -15.39
C LYS A 162 13.19 -2.51 -15.77
N PRO A 163 12.26 -2.42 -14.81
CA PRO A 163 10.83 -2.63 -15.05
C PRO A 163 10.21 -1.59 -15.98
N PHE A 164 10.95 -0.51 -16.28
CA PHE A 164 10.50 0.55 -17.18
C PHE A 164 11.06 0.34 -18.59
N SER A 165 10.21 0.48 -19.61
CA SER A 165 10.66 0.51 -21.01
C SER A 165 11.56 1.73 -21.25
N ASP A 166 12.40 1.65 -22.30
CA ASP A 166 13.33 2.75 -22.61
C ASP A 166 12.57 4.06 -22.92
N GLU A 167 11.38 4.00 -23.49
CA GLU A 167 10.50 5.14 -23.72
C GLU A 167 10.01 5.76 -22.39
N GLN A 168 9.62 4.95 -21.43
CA GLN A 168 9.18 5.41 -20.11
C GLN A 168 10.34 6.05 -19.33
N ARG A 169 11.55 5.51 -19.48
CA ARG A 169 12.76 6.09 -18.89
C ARG A 169 13.09 7.45 -19.48
N GLN A 170 13.04 7.59 -20.81
CA GLN A 170 13.27 8.86 -21.47
C GLN A 170 12.22 9.90 -21.07
N PHE A 171 10.96 9.50 -20.94
CA PHE A 171 9.90 10.38 -20.47
C PHE A 171 10.19 10.92 -19.05
N ILE A 172 10.60 10.07 -18.12
CA ILE A 172 10.93 10.46 -16.74
C ILE A 172 12.16 11.41 -16.75
N LEU A 173 13.19 11.12 -17.55
CA LEU A 173 14.40 11.95 -17.63
C LEU A 173 14.15 13.31 -18.30
N ASN A 174 13.17 13.42 -19.20
CA ASN A 174 12.85 14.67 -19.89
C ASN A 174 11.89 15.58 -19.12
N VAL A 175 11.27 15.10 -18.03
CA VAL A 175 10.36 15.87 -17.17
C VAL A 175 11.12 16.59 -16.04
N TYR A 176 12.37 16.21 -15.78
CA TYR A 176 13.29 16.82 -14.81
C TYR A 176 14.48 17.46 -15.53
#